data_c1ab2e1864293c8e854e8dc38bc3b40e
#
_entry.id   c1ab2e1864293c8e854e8dc38bc3b40e
#
_cell.length_a   1.000
_cell.length_b   1.000
_cell.length_c   1.000
_cell.angle_alpha   90.00
_cell.angle_beta   90.00
_cell.angle_gamma   90.00
#
_symmetry.space_group_name_H-M   'P 1'
#
loop_
_entity.id
_entity.type
_entity.pdbx_description
1 polymer ?
#
loop_
_entity_poly.entity_id
_entity_poly.type
_entity_poly.pdbx_seq_one_letter_code
_entity_poly.pdbx_strand_id
1 'polypeptide(L)'
;MEGQGEVAVTTNLGDSPCEIELSSLVPPDGLPRATFLFPNGEVSVKEKKLDEGEKILSVNGIVKSHILNGVCTALYNDNMMNIKYRYKDDELSFIPSLTLPSNSLSFAFKRQLTPSDKFSYRYHFDTNYWSAVYKQKASKHVKWKAGYGSDERLGWASVWVGDAGGKTKEAPLKTKVQLMIKVPQNNIRNSTVVFRVKKRWDF
;
A
#
# COMPACT_ATOMS: atom_id res chain seq x y z
N MET A 1 5.52 30.44 5.60
CA MET A 1 5.82 28.98 5.57
C MET A 1 7.22 28.84 6.10
N GLU A 2 7.38 28.40 7.34
CA GLU A 2 8.69 28.05 7.87
C GLU A 2 9.08 26.71 7.25
N GLY A 3 10.19 26.68 6.52
CA GLY A 3 10.74 25.47 5.96
C GLY A 3 11.35 24.62 7.07
N GLN A 4 10.82 23.42 7.31
CA GLN A 4 11.43 22.44 8.18
C GLN A 4 12.49 21.67 7.37
N GLY A 5 13.73 21.66 7.86
CA GLY A 5 14.81 20.83 7.33
C GLY A 5 14.99 19.54 8.17
N GLU A 6 15.66 18.55 7.63
CA GLU A 6 16.12 17.36 8.36
C GLU A 6 17.63 17.21 8.17
N VAL A 7 18.34 16.92 9.23
CA VAL A 7 19.76 16.61 9.20
C VAL A 7 19.96 15.19 9.72
N ALA A 8 20.69 14.37 8.98
CA ALA A 8 20.99 13.00 9.33
C ALA A 8 22.50 12.75 9.31
N VAL A 9 22.97 11.93 10.25
CA VAL A 9 24.35 11.44 10.33
C VAL A 9 24.30 9.92 10.39
N THR A 10 25.02 9.27 9.48
CA THR A 10 25.09 7.81 9.40
C THR A 10 26.52 7.37 9.74
N THR A 11 26.63 6.31 10.50
CA THR A 11 27.92 5.68 10.86
C THR A 11 27.82 4.16 10.78
N ASN A 12 28.89 3.52 10.31
CA ASN A 12 28.97 2.06 10.25
C ASN A 12 29.26 1.48 11.64
N LEU A 13 28.73 0.31 11.92
CA LEU A 13 29.00 -0.45 13.14
C LEU A 13 30.19 -1.40 12.91
N GLY A 14 31.42 -0.86 13.01
CA GLY A 14 32.63 -1.62 12.77
C GLY A 14 32.70 -2.20 11.36
N ASP A 15 33.15 -3.44 11.24
CA ASP A 15 33.26 -4.16 9.96
C ASP A 15 31.94 -4.87 9.56
N SER A 16 30.86 -4.66 10.31
CA SER A 16 29.57 -5.28 10.02
C SER A 16 28.81 -4.50 8.91
N PRO A 17 27.94 -5.16 8.12
CA PRO A 17 27.10 -4.49 7.14
C PRO A 17 25.91 -3.77 7.79
N CYS A 18 26.08 -3.29 9.02
CA CYS A 18 25.06 -2.59 9.79
C CYS A 18 25.46 -1.14 9.99
N GLU A 19 24.48 -0.25 9.94
CA GLU A 19 24.67 1.19 10.10
C GLU A 19 23.71 1.75 11.16
N ILE A 20 24.14 2.81 11.81
CA ILE A 20 23.25 3.63 12.65
C ILE A 20 23.11 4.98 11.99
N GLU A 21 21.89 5.39 11.80
CA GLU A 21 21.52 6.73 11.35
C GLU A 21 20.85 7.48 12.50
N LEU A 22 21.34 8.67 12.79
CA LEU A 22 20.71 9.63 13.70
C LEU A 22 20.19 10.79 12.88
N SER A 23 18.88 11.04 12.91
CA SER A 23 18.27 12.17 12.22
C SER A 23 17.48 13.07 13.16
N SER A 24 17.52 14.38 12.90
CA SER A 24 16.82 15.39 13.66
C SER A 24 16.24 16.46 12.75
N LEU A 25 15.09 16.99 13.13
CA LEU A 25 14.50 18.15 12.46
C LEU A 25 15.29 19.43 12.77
N VAL A 26 15.25 20.39 11.86
CA VAL A 26 15.81 21.73 12.04
C VAL A 26 14.69 22.76 11.77
N PRO A 27 14.28 23.52 12.81
CA PRO A 27 14.72 23.46 14.21
C PRO A 27 14.33 22.15 14.91
N PRO A 28 15.10 21.74 15.95
CA PRO A 28 14.82 20.49 16.66
C PRO A 28 13.46 20.49 17.34
N ASP A 29 12.67 19.44 17.11
CA ASP A 29 11.41 19.19 17.80
C ASP A 29 11.41 17.79 18.42
N GLY A 30 11.95 17.68 19.62
CA GLY A 30 12.09 16.44 20.38
C GLY A 30 13.45 15.75 20.23
N LEU A 31 13.51 14.49 20.64
CA LEU A 31 14.72 13.69 20.54
C LEU A 31 15.03 13.30 19.08
N PRO A 32 16.33 13.18 18.72
CA PRO A 32 16.71 12.64 17.42
C PRO A 32 16.11 11.25 17.21
N ARG A 33 15.71 10.97 15.97
CA ARG A 33 15.33 9.63 15.54
C ARG A 33 16.60 8.80 15.38
N ALA A 34 16.65 7.65 16.02
CA ALA A 34 17.70 6.67 15.81
C ALA A 34 17.18 5.53 14.92
N THR A 35 17.89 5.24 13.84
CA THR A 35 17.56 4.13 12.93
C THR A 35 18.74 3.19 12.85
N PHE A 36 18.50 1.92 13.14
CA PHE A 36 19.43 0.84 12.98
C PHE A 36 19.15 0.13 11.65
N LEU A 37 20.10 0.20 10.73
CA LEU A 37 20.01 -0.37 9.39
C LEU A 37 20.80 -1.66 9.32
N PHE A 38 20.23 -2.70 8.76
CA PHE A 38 20.87 -3.99 8.54
C PHE A 38 20.44 -4.58 7.18
N PRO A 39 21.15 -5.55 6.59
CA PRO A 39 20.94 -5.98 5.21
C PRO A 39 19.51 -6.37 4.84
N ASN A 40 18.76 -6.89 5.81
CA ASN A 40 17.40 -7.40 5.58
C ASN A 40 16.30 -6.51 6.18
N GLY A 41 16.65 -5.32 6.67
CA GLY A 41 15.65 -4.44 7.28
C GLY A 41 16.21 -3.28 8.06
N GLU A 42 15.33 -2.64 8.81
CA GLU A 42 15.65 -1.51 9.68
C GLU A 42 14.77 -1.52 10.92
N VAL A 43 15.29 -0.95 12.00
CA VAL A 43 14.52 -0.64 13.22
C VAL A 43 14.79 0.80 13.58
N SER A 44 13.75 1.58 13.79
CA SER A 44 13.86 2.98 14.19
C SER A 44 13.12 3.26 15.49
N VAL A 45 13.73 4.12 16.30
CA VAL A 45 13.16 4.62 17.55
C VAL A 45 13.06 6.14 17.44
N LYS A 46 11.90 6.69 17.73
CA LYS A 46 11.66 8.13 17.74
C LYS A 46 10.74 8.52 18.89
N GLU A 47 10.86 9.76 19.33
CA GLU A 47 9.90 10.36 20.24
C GLU A 47 8.59 10.65 19.50
N LYS A 48 7.46 10.30 20.10
CA LYS A 48 6.12 10.60 19.63
C LYS A 48 5.38 11.38 20.72
N LYS A 49 4.83 12.53 20.36
CA LYS A 49 3.95 13.31 21.23
C LYS A 49 2.54 12.76 21.13
N LEU A 50 1.90 12.50 22.26
CA LEU A 50 0.48 12.19 22.39
C LEU A 50 -0.34 13.47 22.52
N ASP A 51 -1.64 13.37 22.27
CA ASP A 51 -2.58 14.51 22.29
C ASP A 51 -2.63 15.23 23.64
N GLU A 52 -2.29 14.55 24.73
CA GLU A 52 -2.22 15.11 26.10
C GLU A 52 -0.85 15.76 26.44
N GLY A 53 0.05 15.87 25.47
CA GLY A 53 1.39 16.42 25.66
C GLY A 53 2.41 15.45 26.24
N GLU A 54 2.00 14.23 26.55
CA GLU A 54 2.92 13.17 26.95
C GLU A 54 3.82 12.76 25.79
N LYS A 55 5.06 12.40 26.13
CA LYS A 55 6.05 11.94 25.17
C LYS A 55 6.34 10.47 25.41
N ILE A 56 6.20 9.67 24.37
CA ILE A 56 6.52 8.25 24.40
C ILE A 56 7.56 7.91 23.34
N LEU A 57 8.30 6.82 23.56
CA LEU A 57 9.17 6.27 22.54
C LEU A 57 8.35 5.35 21.63
N SER A 58 8.35 5.63 20.35
CA SER A 58 7.75 4.81 19.29
C SER A 58 8.84 3.99 18.62
N VAL A 59 8.63 2.67 18.55
CA VAL A 59 9.53 1.73 17.89
C VAL A 59 8.87 1.23 16.62
N ASN A 60 9.57 1.37 15.50
CA ASN A 60 9.13 0.89 14.20
C ASN A 60 10.21 0.03 13.59
N GLY A 61 9.83 -1.06 12.94
CA GLY A 61 10.78 -1.94 12.30
C GLY A 61 10.21 -2.63 11.08
N ILE A 62 11.07 -2.91 10.12
CA ILE A 62 10.76 -3.72 8.96
C ILE A 62 11.89 -4.70 8.72
N VAL A 63 11.52 -5.97 8.60
CA VAL A 63 12.44 -7.05 8.23
C VAL A 63 11.90 -7.77 7.01
N LYS A 64 12.77 -8.03 6.04
CA LYS A 64 12.43 -8.76 4.81
C LYS A 64 13.36 -9.96 4.68
N SER A 65 12.80 -11.11 4.39
CA SER A 65 13.55 -12.34 4.13
C SER A 65 12.99 -13.05 2.92
N HIS A 66 13.88 -13.59 2.10
CA HIS A 66 13.51 -14.47 1.00
C HIS A 66 13.34 -15.88 1.54
N ILE A 67 12.14 -16.42 1.45
CA ILE A 67 11.79 -17.77 1.91
C ILE A 67 11.12 -18.48 0.76
N LEU A 68 11.67 -19.62 0.37
CA LEU A 68 11.23 -20.35 -0.84
C LEU A 68 11.23 -19.40 -2.06
N ASN A 69 10.17 -19.38 -2.83
CA ASN A 69 10.03 -18.51 -4.01
C ASN A 69 9.27 -17.20 -3.69
N GLY A 70 9.27 -16.77 -2.45
CA GLY A 70 8.56 -15.58 -2.01
C GLY A 70 9.37 -14.69 -1.06
N VAL A 71 8.76 -13.59 -0.67
CA VAL A 71 9.32 -12.62 0.26
C VAL A 71 8.43 -12.57 1.50
N CYS A 72 8.97 -12.92 2.64
CA CYS A 72 8.36 -12.66 3.94
C CYS A 72 8.76 -11.25 4.40
N THR A 73 7.79 -10.48 4.84
CA THR A 73 8.00 -9.14 5.42
C THR A 73 7.32 -9.10 6.77
N ALA A 74 8.08 -8.83 7.82
CA ALA A 74 7.56 -8.49 9.14
C ALA A 74 7.66 -6.98 9.32
N LEU A 75 6.55 -6.33 9.60
CA LEU A 75 6.44 -4.91 9.91
C LEU A 75 6.00 -4.78 11.36
N TYR A 76 6.82 -4.14 12.18
CA TYR A 76 6.51 -3.81 13.56
C TYR A 76 6.26 -2.30 13.69
N ASN A 77 5.21 -1.94 14.38
CA ASN A 77 4.88 -0.55 14.68
C ASN A 77 4.26 -0.48 16.07
N ASP A 78 5.04 0.04 17.01
CA ASP A 78 4.71 0.10 18.43
C ASP A 78 4.26 -1.27 18.99
N ASN A 79 2.95 -1.49 19.13
CA ASN A 79 2.39 -2.71 19.70
C ASN A 79 1.80 -3.67 18.65
N MET A 80 1.95 -3.35 17.37
CA MET A 80 1.41 -4.16 16.29
C MET A 80 2.52 -4.75 15.43
N MET A 81 2.40 -6.03 15.14
CA MET A 81 3.26 -6.73 14.18
C MET A 81 2.42 -7.27 13.04
N ASN A 82 2.78 -6.93 11.83
CA ASN A 82 2.13 -7.44 10.62
C ASN A 82 3.12 -8.29 9.82
N ILE A 83 2.84 -9.57 9.71
CA ILE A 83 3.65 -10.52 8.96
C ILE A 83 2.94 -10.81 7.64
N LYS A 84 3.63 -10.57 6.53
CA LYS A 84 3.13 -10.83 5.17
C LYS A 84 4.11 -11.73 4.44
N TYR A 85 3.61 -12.78 3.87
CA TYR A 85 4.37 -13.56 2.90
C TYR A 85 3.84 -13.23 1.50
N ARG A 86 4.72 -12.91 0.57
CA ARG A 86 4.38 -12.63 -0.81
C ARG A 86 5.03 -13.66 -1.73
N TYR A 87 4.22 -14.60 -2.17
CA TYR A 87 4.55 -15.40 -3.34
C TYR A 87 4.12 -14.64 -4.60
N LYS A 88 4.99 -14.57 -5.57
CA LYS A 88 4.70 -13.94 -6.86
C LYS A 88 5.43 -14.69 -7.96
N ASP A 89 4.68 -15.08 -8.92
CA ASP A 89 5.12 -15.60 -10.19
C ASP A 89 4.51 -14.73 -11.32
N ASP A 90 4.73 -15.06 -12.59
CA ASP A 90 4.29 -14.22 -13.72
C ASP A 90 2.77 -14.07 -13.78
N GLU A 91 2.03 -15.09 -13.43
CA GLU A 91 0.57 -15.12 -13.51
C GLU A 91 -0.13 -14.99 -12.15
N LEU A 92 0.53 -15.42 -11.08
CA LEU A 92 -0.05 -15.59 -9.76
C LEU A 92 0.65 -14.72 -8.72
N SER A 93 -0.12 -14.10 -7.84
CA SER A 93 0.37 -13.52 -6.60
C SER A 93 -0.54 -13.94 -5.46
N PHE A 94 0.04 -14.56 -4.43
CA PHE A 94 -0.63 -14.97 -3.21
C PHE A 94 0.03 -14.31 -2.00
N ILE A 95 -0.75 -13.65 -1.17
CA ILE A 95 -0.24 -12.82 -0.08
C ILE A 95 -1.07 -13.10 1.17
N PRO A 96 -0.74 -14.15 1.96
CA PRO A 96 -1.24 -14.29 3.31
C PRO A 96 -0.63 -13.23 4.23
N SER A 97 -1.41 -12.79 5.21
CA SER A 97 -1.01 -11.76 6.17
C SER A 97 -1.60 -12.07 7.54
N LEU A 98 -0.76 -11.99 8.57
CA LEU A 98 -1.13 -12.16 9.96
C LEU A 98 -0.80 -10.87 10.72
N THR A 99 -1.74 -10.36 11.50
CA THR A 99 -1.55 -9.19 12.36
C THR A 99 -1.62 -9.60 13.82
N LEU A 100 -0.61 -9.29 14.59
CA LEU A 100 -0.50 -9.53 16.03
C LEU A 100 -0.60 -8.19 16.79
N PRO A 101 -1.16 -8.16 18.00
CA PRO A 101 -1.67 -9.27 18.81
C PRO A 101 -3.10 -9.70 18.48
N SER A 102 -3.79 -9.05 17.54
CA SER A 102 -5.20 -9.35 17.22
C SER A 102 -5.42 -10.73 16.59
N ASN A 103 -4.35 -11.43 16.19
CA ASN A 103 -4.41 -12.70 15.46
C ASN A 103 -5.26 -12.63 14.17
N SER A 104 -5.40 -11.43 13.61
CA SER A 104 -6.20 -11.23 12.40
C SER A 104 -5.48 -11.81 11.20
N LEU A 105 -6.07 -12.85 10.62
CA LEU A 105 -5.57 -13.54 9.46
C LEU A 105 -6.33 -13.08 8.21
N SER A 106 -5.59 -12.81 7.16
CA SER A 106 -6.17 -12.47 5.86
C SER A 106 -5.29 -12.98 4.72
N PHE A 107 -5.86 -13.12 3.54
CA PHE A 107 -5.07 -13.33 2.35
C PHE A 107 -5.57 -12.49 1.18
N ALA A 108 -4.66 -12.16 0.28
CA ALA A 108 -4.96 -11.57 -1.00
C ALA A 108 -4.41 -12.46 -2.12
N PHE A 109 -5.26 -12.75 -3.06
CA PHE A 109 -4.95 -13.54 -4.24
C PHE A 109 -5.12 -12.67 -5.48
N LYS A 110 -4.16 -12.71 -6.39
CA LYS A 110 -4.24 -12.04 -7.69
C LYS A 110 -3.77 -12.99 -8.76
N ARG A 111 -4.55 -13.14 -9.81
CA ARG A 111 -4.20 -13.98 -10.95
C ARG A 111 -4.36 -13.20 -12.25
N GLN A 112 -3.40 -13.31 -13.11
CA GLN A 112 -3.50 -12.88 -14.48
C GLN A 112 -4.11 -14.02 -15.28
N LEU A 113 -5.33 -13.83 -15.77
CA LEU A 113 -6.07 -14.86 -16.53
C LEU A 113 -5.64 -14.86 -18.00
N THR A 114 -5.43 -13.65 -18.53
CA THR A 114 -4.91 -13.42 -19.89
C THR A 114 -3.98 -12.17 -19.82
N PRO A 115 -3.20 -11.86 -20.86
CA PRO A 115 -2.40 -10.63 -20.88
C PRO A 115 -3.20 -9.34 -20.63
N SER A 116 -4.51 -9.37 -20.92
CA SER A 116 -5.44 -8.24 -20.72
C SER A 116 -6.22 -8.31 -19.42
N ASP A 117 -6.40 -9.50 -18.82
CA ASP A 117 -7.37 -9.75 -17.78
C ASP A 117 -6.71 -10.12 -16.46
N LYS A 118 -7.16 -9.51 -15.38
CA LYS A 118 -6.69 -9.79 -14.01
C LYS A 118 -7.88 -9.98 -13.08
N PHE A 119 -7.81 -11.01 -12.27
CA PHE A 119 -8.70 -11.25 -11.16
C PHE A 119 -7.96 -11.01 -9.85
N SER A 120 -8.63 -10.42 -8.87
CA SER A 120 -8.10 -10.22 -7.53
C SER A 120 -9.18 -10.58 -6.52
N TYR A 121 -8.81 -11.33 -5.50
CA TYR A 121 -9.67 -11.71 -4.40
C TYR A 121 -8.96 -11.44 -3.09
N ARG A 122 -9.70 -11.01 -2.08
CA ARG A 122 -9.22 -10.81 -0.71
C ARG A 122 -10.22 -11.39 0.26
N TYR A 123 -9.72 -12.01 1.32
CA TYR A 123 -10.53 -12.56 2.39
C TYR A 123 -9.91 -12.24 3.76
N HIS A 124 -10.73 -11.88 4.73
CA HIS A 124 -10.39 -11.67 6.13
C HIS A 124 -11.14 -12.70 6.96
N PHE A 125 -10.41 -13.54 7.69
CA PHE A 125 -10.97 -14.67 8.42
C PHE A 125 -11.71 -14.24 9.70
N ASP A 126 -11.28 -13.18 10.35
CA ASP A 126 -11.86 -12.63 11.57
C ASP A 126 -13.25 -12.02 11.35
N THR A 127 -13.42 -11.32 10.27
CA THR A 127 -14.66 -10.61 9.92
C THR A 127 -15.51 -11.32 8.88
N ASN A 128 -15.00 -12.44 8.29
CA ASN A 128 -15.58 -13.08 7.11
C ASN A 128 -15.78 -12.11 5.93
N TYR A 129 -15.06 -11.00 5.94
CA TYR A 129 -15.11 -10.04 4.85
C TYR A 129 -14.36 -10.56 3.64
N TRP A 130 -14.97 -10.45 2.47
CA TRP A 130 -14.33 -10.75 1.22
C TRP A 130 -14.61 -9.70 0.16
N SER A 131 -13.68 -9.56 -0.76
CA SER A 131 -13.86 -8.71 -1.93
C SER A 131 -13.26 -9.37 -3.17
N ALA A 132 -13.95 -9.22 -4.28
CA ALA A 132 -13.49 -9.70 -5.58
C ALA A 132 -13.46 -8.55 -6.57
N VAL A 133 -12.40 -8.48 -7.37
CA VAL A 133 -12.25 -7.45 -8.40
C VAL A 133 -11.72 -8.09 -9.68
N TYR A 134 -12.46 -7.91 -10.74
CA TYR A 134 -12.03 -8.23 -12.08
C TYR A 134 -11.62 -6.97 -12.82
N LYS A 135 -10.53 -7.03 -13.57
CA LYS A 135 -9.99 -5.91 -14.33
C LYS A 135 -9.61 -6.38 -15.72
N GLN A 136 -10.07 -5.67 -16.74
CA GLN A 136 -9.73 -5.91 -18.14
C GLN A 136 -9.17 -4.66 -18.82
N LYS A 137 -8.15 -4.87 -19.64
CA LYS A 137 -7.66 -3.89 -20.59
C LYS A 137 -8.31 -4.20 -21.95
N ALA A 138 -9.40 -3.51 -22.29
CA ALA A 138 -10.08 -3.72 -23.55
C ALA A 138 -9.26 -3.18 -24.74
N SER A 139 -8.49 -2.10 -24.51
CA SER A 139 -7.57 -1.56 -25.51
C SER A 139 -6.44 -0.78 -24.83
N LYS A 140 -5.54 -0.17 -25.61
CA LYS A 140 -4.48 0.71 -25.11
C LYS A 140 -5.06 1.84 -24.24
N HIS A 141 -6.21 2.36 -24.61
CA HIS A 141 -6.83 3.54 -23.98
C HIS A 141 -8.05 3.23 -23.11
N VAL A 142 -8.60 2.00 -23.16
CA VAL A 142 -9.82 1.63 -22.44
C VAL A 142 -9.53 0.51 -21.46
N LYS A 143 -9.87 0.74 -20.19
CA LYS A 143 -9.78 -0.23 -19.11
C LYS A 143 -11.08 -0.22 -18.34
N TRP A 144 -11.58 -1.39 -18.00
CA TRP A 144 -12.71 -1.50 -17.12
C TRP A 144 -12.38 -2.39 -15.92
N LYS A 145 -13.13 -2.20 -14.85
CA LYS A 145 -13.05 -2.98 -13.63
C LYS A 145 -14.47 -3.18 -13.11
N ALA A 146 -14.73 -4.36 -12.60
CA ALA A 146 -15.90 -4.65 -11.82
C ALA A 146 -15.49 -5.31 -10.53
N GLY A 147 -16.22 -5.07 -9.46
CA GLY A 147 -15.91 -5.64 -8.17
C GLY A 147 -17.11 -5.69 -7.25
N TYR A 148 -16.95 -6.47 -6.19
CA TYR A 148 -17.92 -6.63 -5.12
C TYR A 148 -17.18 -6.66 -3.78
N GLY A 149 -17.75 -6.04 -2.76
CA GLY A 149 -17.32 -6.09 -1.37
C GLY A 149 -18.45 -6.58 -0.48
N SER A 150 -18.19 -7.63 0.31
CA SER A 150 -19.22 -8.23 1.16
C SER A 150 -19.53 -7.39 2.39
N ASP A 151 -18.58 -6.56 2.85
CA ASP A 151 -18.75 -5.67 4.01
C ASP A 151 -19.83 -4.61 3.72
N GLU A 152 -19.62 -3.83 2.68
CA GLU A 152 -20.57 -2.81 2.25
C GLU A 152 -21.76 -3.40 1.48
N ARG A 153 -21.72 -4.70 1.15
CA ARG A 153 -22.65 -5.37 0.21
C ARG A 153 -22.83 -4.58 -1.06
N LEU A 154 -21.71 -4.11 -1.60
CA LEU A 154 -21.67 -3.16 -2.69
C LEU A 154 -21.01 -3.77 -3.92
N GLY A 155 -21.79 -3.86 -5.00
CA GLY A 155 -21.27 -4.10 -6.35
C GLY A 155 -20.88 -2.79 -7.03
N TRP A 156 -19.82 -2.79 -7.80
CA TRP A 156 -19.43 -1.62 -8.58
C TRP A 156 -18.78 -2.01 -9.90
N ALA A 157 -18.96 -1.16 -10.89
CA ALA A 157 -18.29 -1.25 -12.18
C ALA A 157 -17.72 0.12 -12.55
N SER A 158 -16.57 0.14 -13.19
CA SER A 158 -15.96 1.38 -13.66
C SER A 158 -15.26 1.20 -15.00
N VAL A 159 -15.41 2.18 -15.86
CA VAL A 159 -14.71 2.30 -17.14
C VAL A 159 -13.76 3.48 -17.06
N TRP A 160 -12.56 3.27 -17.54
CA TRP A 160 -11.55 4.30 -17.69
C TRP A 160 -11.23 4.47 -19.17
N VAL A 161 -11.31 5.69 -19.65
CA VAL A 161 -10.94 6.06 -21.01
C VAL A 161 -9.84 7.12 -20.95
N GLY A 162 -8.79 6.96 -21.73
CA GLY A 162 -7.69 7.91 -21.82
C GLY A 162 -6.32 7.26 -21.79
N ASP A 163 -5.32 8.02 -22.15
CA ASP A 163 -3.94 7.53 -22.20
C ASP A 163 -3.37 7.42 -20.77
N ALA A 164 -3.13 6.20 -20.34
CA ALA A 164 -2.71 5.90 -18.99
C ALA A 164 -1.29 5.33 -18.90
N GLY A 165 -0.53 5.32 -19.93
CA GLY A 165 0.71 4.56 -19.92
C GLY A 165 1.71 4.93 -21.01
N GLY A 166 2.40 6.00 -20.87
CA GLY A 166 3.63 6.23 -21.58
C GLY A 166 4.64 6.86 -20.64
N LYS A 167 5.80 6.28 -20.52
CA LYS A 167 7.03 6.93 -20.09
C LYS A 167 7.48 7.88 -21.18
N THR A 168 6.69 8.81 -21.63
CA THR A 168 7.12 9.65 -22.74
C THR A 168 6.83 11.11 -22.46
N LYS A 169 7.89 11.86 -22.55
CA LYS A 169 7.95 13.30 -22.59
C LYS A 169 7.19 13.94 -23.78
N GLU A 170 6.44 13.13 -24.55
CA GLU A 170 5.91 13.54 -25.86
C GLU A 170 4.39 13.82 -25.93
N ALA A 171 3.65 13.70 -24.83
CA ALA A 171 2.24 14.02 -24.84
C ALA A 171 1.88 15.04 -23.75
N PRO A 172 1.68 16.31 -24.11
CA PRO A 172 1.50 17.40 -23.13
C PRO A 172 0.18 17.38 -22.37
N LEU A 173 -0.77 16.52 -22.71
CA LEU A 173 -2.08 16.48 -22.07
C LEU A 173 -2.58 15.04 -21.91
N LYS A 174 -2.32 14.44 -20.74
CA LYS A 174 -2.89 13.14 -20.40
C LYS A 174 -4.18 13.33 -19.62
N THR A 175 -5.30 13.25 -20.29
CA THR A 175 -6.61 13.28 -19.65
C THR A 175 -7.13 11.85 -19.49
N LYS A 176 -7.57 11.51 -18.30
CA LYS A 176 -8.17 10.22 -18.00
C LYS A 176 -9.55 10.44 -17.40
N VAL A 177 -10.55 9.83 -18.02
CA VAL A 177 -11.93 9.89 -17.57
C VAL A 177 -12.32 8.57 -16.95
N GLN A 178 -12.98 8.61 -15.82
CA GLN A 178 -13.59 7.46 -15.16
C GLN A 178 -15.10 7.68 -15.02
N LEU A 179 -15.87 6.73 -15.49
CA LEU A 179 -17.25 6.54 -15.11
C LEU A 179 -17.34 5.33 -14.18
N MET A 180 -17.96 5.47 -13.02
CA MET A 180 -18.13 4.42 -12.04
C MET A 180 -19.56 4.37 -11.57
N ILE A 181 -20.14 3.17 -11.55
CA ILE A 181 -21.46 2.89 -11.00
C ILE A 181 -21.27 2.04 -9.75
N LYS A 182 -21.92 2.44 -8.67
CA LYS A 182 -21.98 1.70 -7.41
C LYS A 182 -23.42 1.27 -7.16
N VAL A 183 -23.62 0.00 -6.87
CA VAL A 183 -24.93 -0.62 -6.67
C VAL A 183 -24.96 -1.34 -5.33
N PRO A 184 -25.64 -0.81 -4.30
CA PRO A 184 -25.86 -1.52 -3.04
C PRO A 184 -26.78 -2.73 -3.27
N GLN A 185 -26.41 -3.88 -2.72
CA GLN A 185 -27.19 -5.13 -2.86
C GLN A 185 -28.58 -5.01 -2.24
N ASN A 186 -28.71 -4.29 -1.13
CA ASN A 186 -29.95 -4.19 -0.37
C ASN A 186 -30.93 -3.16 -0.93
N ASN A 187 -30.46 -2.22 -1.75
CA ASN A 187 -31.31 -1.17 -2.31
C ASN A 187 -30.74 -0.62 -3.61
N ILE A 188 -31.15 -1.22 -4.71
CA ILE A 188 -30.72 -0.83 -6.06
C ILE A 188 -31.09 0.62 -6.38
N ARG A 189 -32.15 1.16 -5.77
CA ARG A 189 -32.57 2.57 -5.99
C ARG A 189 -31.55 3.58 -5.46
N ASN A 190 -30.71 3.16 -4.51
CA ASN A 190 -29.62 3.99 -3.97
C ASN A 190 -28.31 3.85 -4.79
N SER A 191 -28.41 3.42 -6.03
CA SER A 191 -27.26 3.36 -6.92
C SER A 191 -26.69 4.74 -7.18
N THR A 192 -25.37 4.83 -7.16
CA THR A 192 -24.64 6.09 -7.35
C THR A 192 -23.79 6.02 -8.60
N VAL A 193 -23.84 7.05 -9.42
CA VAL A 193 -22.95 7.23 -10.57
C VAL A 193 -21.89 8.27 -10.20
N VAL A 194 -20.62 7.91 -10.35
CA VAL A 194 -19.48 8.77 -10.06
C VAL A 194 -18.71 9.03 -11.35
N PHE A 195 -18.57 10.29 -11.68
CA PHE A 195 -17.76 10.74 -12.80
C PHE A 195 -16.47 11.40 -12.26
N ARG A 196 -15.32 10.99 -12.77
CA ARG A 196 -14.01 11.57 -12.41
C ARG A 196 -13.22 11.89 -13.66
N VAL A 197 -12.64 13.08 -13.68
CA VAL A 197 -11.65 13.48 -14.67
C VAL A 197 -10.33 13.67 -13.96
N LYS A 198 -9.29 12.97 -14.41
CA LYS A 198 -7.90 13.20 -13.98
C LYS A 198 -7.15 13.82 -15.13
N LYS A 199 -6.65 15.01 -14.94
CA LYS A 199 -5.78 15.71 -15.86
C LYS A 199 -4.39 15.81 -15.23
N ARG A 200 -3.37 15.40 -15.94
CA ARG A 200 -1.97 15.52 -15.50
C ARG A 200 -1.32 16.61 -16.36
N TRP A 201 -0.77 17.58 -15.70
CA TRP A 201 0.08 18.59 -16.29
C TRP A 201 1.51 18.16 -16.01
N ASP A 202 2.30 17.91 -17.05
CA ASP A 202 3.73 17.73 -16.94
C ASP A 202 4.35 19.09 -17.29
N PHE A 203 4.86 19.79 -16.28
CA PHE A 203 5.64 21.03 -16.44
C PHE A 203 7.10 20.68 -16.62
#